data_8d50cf3013381181f1fa76e0583afacb
#
_entry.id   8d50cf3013381181f1fa76e0583afacb
#
_cell.length_a   1.000
_cell.length_b   1.000
_cell.length_c   1.000
_cell.angle_alpha   90.00
_cell.angle_beta   90.00
_cell.angle_gamma   90.00
#
_symmetry.space_group_name_H-M   'P 1'
#
loop_
_entity.id
_entity.type
_entity.pdbx_description
1 polymer ?
#
loop_
_entity_poly.entity_id
_entity_poly.type
_entity_poly.pdbx_seq_one_letter_code
_entity_poly.pdbx_strand_id
1 'polypeptide(L)'
;MKSSKKLSLKPASGWMIVFSLILMIVFALPSCKNNNNQNEGSNTEIAPPPPPPPPPAAKTDSDTPFEVVDELPVFKGGDAAIIEYLKINSKYPEPAKLKGIQGKVIVRFAVEADGSIDKVSVIKGIDQDLDKEALRVVGTMPAFEKPGIKDGKAVSVWYTVPISFALN
;
A
#
# COMPACT_ATOMS: atom_id res chain seq x y z
N MET A 1 28.04 24.76 -48.84
CA MET A 1 26.72 24.43 -49.39
C MET A 1 25.75 24.23 -48.24
N LYS A 2 24.78 25.16 -48.18
CA LYS A 2 23.74 25.25 -47.16
C LYS A 2 22.69 24.14 -47.38
N SER A 3 22.25 23.47 -46.35
CA SER A 3 20.95 22.81 -46.38
C SER A 3 20.30 22.90 -44.99
N SER A 4 19.47 23.91 -44.87
CA SER A 4 18.54 24.10 -43.74
C SER A 4 17.33 23.22 -43.97
N LYS A 5 17.04 22.26 -43.09
CA LYS A 5 15.76 21.60 -43.06
C LYS A 5 14.87 22.29 -42.02
N LYS A 6 13.88 23.00 -42.52
CA LYS A 6 12.77 23.59 -41.78
C LYS A 6 11.97 22.51 -41.08
N LEU A 7 11.83 22.66 -39.78
CA LEU A 7 10.89 21.91 -38.96
C LEU A 7 9.50 22.54 -39.10
N SER A 8 8.59 21.81 -39.70
CA SER A 8 7.18 22.21 -39.84
C SER A 8 6.44 21.89 -38.54
N LEU A 9 6.07 22.93 -37.79
CA LEU A 9 5.07 22.86 -36.75
C LEU A 9 3.68 22.73 -37.39
N LYS A 10 2.98 21.67 -37.09
CA LYS A 10 1.53 21.58 -37.31
C LYS A 10 0.82 21.97 -36.00
N PRO A 11 -0.07 22.97 -36.04
CA PRO A 11 -0.99 23.21 -34.94
C PRO A 11 -2.17 22.23 -35.03
N ALA A 12 -2.37 21.43 -34.03
CA ALA A 12 -3.61 20.69 -33.87
C ALA A 12 -4.63 21.62 -33.22
N SER A 13 -5.50 22.13 -34.05
CA SER A 13 -6.74 22.79 -33.70
C SER A 13 -7.66 21.94 -32.86
N GLY A 14 -8.20 22.50 -31.80
CA GLY A 14 -9.64 22.62 -31.68
C GLY A 14 -10.35 21.42 -31.11
N TRP A 15 -10.63 21.48 -29.83
CA TRP A 15 -11.91 21.02 -29.33
C TRP A 15 -12.40 21.91 -28.18
N MET A 16 -12.79 23.11 -28.60
CA MET A 16 -13.73 23.96 -27.89
C MET A 16 -15.06 23.84 -28.63
N ILE A 17 -16.00 23.15 -28.11
CA ILE A 17 -17.45 23.28 -28.39
C ILE A 17 -18.12 22.83 -27.10
N VAL A 18 -18.45 23.78 -26.25
CA VAL A 18 -19.80 24.34 -26.13
C VAL A 18 -20.87 23.28 -25.87
N PHE A 19 -21.26 23.13 -24.62
CA PHE A 19 -22.64 22.87 -24.27
C PHE A 19 -23.01 23.70 -23.04
N SER A 20 -23.33 24.96 -23.34
CA SER A 20 -24.29 25.75 -22.62
C SER A 20 -25.65 25.31 -23.12
N LEU A 21 -26.53 24.94 -22.27
CA LEU A 21 -27.98 25.17 -22.33
C LEU A 21 -28.65 24.34 -21.22
N ILE A 22 -28.97 25.02 -20.11
CA ILE A 22 -30.35 25.32 -19.75
C ILE A 22 -31.21 24.07 -19.54
N LEU A 23 -31.57 23.79 -18.30
CA LEU A 23 -32.99 23.71 -18.00
C LEU A 23 -33.22 23.92 -16.48
N MET A 24 -33.65 25.13 -16.14
CA MET A 24 -34.42 25.39 -14.93
C MET A 24 -35.67 24.51 -14.97
N ILE A 25 -35.81 23.66 -14.01
CA ILE A 25 -37.12 23.14 -13.64
C ILE A 25 -37.32 23.47 -12.16
N VAL A 26 -38.00 24.57 -11.97
CA VAL A 26 -38.72 24.88 -10.77
C VAL A 26 -39.84 23.84 -10.65
N PHE A 27 -39.78 23.02 -9.65
CA PHE A 27 -40.96 22.25 -9.27
C PHE A 27 -41.31 22.49 -7.80
N ALA A 28 -42.49 23.05 -7.69
CA ALA A 28 -43.18 23.52 -6.53
C ALA A 28 -43.29 22.44 -5.46
N LEU A 29 -43.14 22.89 -4.22
CA LEU A 29 -43.57 22.19 -3.03
C LEU A 29 -45.10 22.14 -2.95
N PRO A 30 -45.70 21.03 -2.61
CA PRO A 30 -46.97 21.03 -1.96
C PRO A 30 -46.81 20.87 -0.44
N SER A 31 -47.18 21.88 0.23
CA SER A 31 -47.57 21.87 1.62
C SER A 31 -48.68 20.82 1.86
N CYS A 32 -48.42 19.87 2.74
CA CYS A 32 -49.48 19.04 3.29
C CYS A 32 -49.51 19.15 4.82
N LYS A 33 -50.45 19.89 5.20
CA LYS A 33 -51.34 19.88 6.37
C LYS A 33 -51.14 18.75 7.36
N ASN A 34 -50.91 19.25 8.56
CA ASN A 34 -51.20 18.67 9.85
C ASN A 34 -52.61 18.03 9.89
N ASN A 35 -52.70 16.82 10.34
CA ASN A 35 -53.94 16.30 10.89
C ASN A 35 -53.61 15.46 12.12
N ASN A 36 -53.84 16.11 13.27
CA ASN A 36 -54.05 15.44 14.53
C ASN A 36 -55.25 14.51 14.40
N ASN A 37 -55.02 13.24 14.68
CA ASN A 37 -56.10 12.46 15.26
C ASN A 37 -55.52 11.53 16.32
N GLN A 38 -55.97 11.77 17.52
CA GLN A 38 -55.88 10.89 18.68
C GLN A 38 -56.71 9.64 18.36
N ASN A 39 -56.25 8.49 18.66
CA ASN A 39 -56.83 7.68 19.73
C ASN A 39 -56.38 6.21 19.66
N GLU A 40 -56.30 5.67 20.82
CA GLU A 40 -56.46 4.27 21.23
C GLU A 40 -55.31 3.28 21.13
N GLY A 41 -54.88 3.05 22.33
CA GLY A 41 -54.39 1.84 22.94
C GLY A 41 -54.31 0.60 22.09
N SER A 42 -53.11 0.25 21.74
CA SER A 42 -52.77 -1.14 21.49
C SER A 42 -51.46 -1.43 22.18
N ASN A 43 -51.59 -2.24 23.20
CA ASN A 43 -50.53 -2.87 23.94
C ASN A 43 -49.67 -3.69 22.98
N THR A 44 -48.72 -3.03 22.35
CA THR A 44 -47.71 -3.74 21.57
C THR A 44 -46.58 -4.03 22.54
N GLU A 45 -46.58 -5.24 23.05
CA GLU A 45 -45.47 -5.92 23.67
C GLU A 45 -44.22 -5.62 22.86
N ILE A 46 -43.34 -4.78 23.44
CA ILE A 46 -42.06 -4.44 22.84
C ILE A 46 -41.25 -5.73 22.86
N ALA A 47 -41.17 -6.41 21.71
CA ALA A 47 -40.22 -7.46 21.52
C ALA A 47 -38.83 -6.93 21.89
N PRO A 48 -38.03 -7.67 22.68
CA PRO A 48 -36.69 -7.24 23.01
C PRO A 48 -35.91 -6.96 21.72
N PRO A 49 -35.10 -5.88 21.68
CA PRO A 49 -34.29 -5.60 20.51
C PRO A 49 -33.50 -6.84 20.12
N PRO A 50 -33.36 -7.13 18.82
CA PRO A 50 -32.55 -8.24 18.38
C PRO A 50 -31.17 -8.12 19.00
N PRO A 51 -30.54 -9.24 19.44
CA PRO A 51 -29.19 -9.19 19.97
C PRO A 51 -28.29 -8.48 18.98
N PRO A 52 -27.33 -7.66 19.45
CA PRO A 52 -26.36 -7.02 18.57
C PRO A 52 -25.72 -8.08 17.68
N PRO A 53 -25.48 -7.79 16.39
CA PRO A 53 -24.80 -8.71 15.52
C PRO A 53 -23.50 -9.15 16.23
N PRO A 54 -23.14 -10.43 16.15
CA PRO A 54 -21.88 -10.88 16.73
C PRO A 54 -20.77 -9.98 16.21
N PRO A 55 -19.80 -9.56 17.05
CA PRO A 55 -18.66 -8.79 16.61
C PRO A 55 -18.09 -9.50 15.39
N PRO A 56 -17.69 -8.75 14.32
CA PRO A 56 -17.07 -9.36 13.16
C PRO A 56 -16.05 -10.36 13.67
N ALA A 57 -16.16 -11.61 13.22
CA ALA A 57 -15.26 -12.67 13.62
C ALA A 57 -13.86 -12.08 13.59
N ALA A 58 -13.20 -12.01 14.72
CA ALA A 58 -11.83 -11.57 14.82
C ALA A 58 -11.11 -12.38 13.75
N LYS A 59 -10.59 -11.68 12.73
CA LYS A 59 -9.75 -12.31 11.72
C LYS A 59 -8.74 -13.07 12.52
N THR A 60 -8.78 -14.38 12.38
CA THR A 60 -7.87 -15.31 13.06
C THR A 60 -6.49 -14.70 12.93
N ASP A 61 -5.78 -14.51 14.04
CA ASP A 61 -4.47 -13.85 14.15
C ASP A 61 -3.35 -14.46 13.27
N SER A 62 -3.70 -15.31 12.32
CA SER A 62 -2.80 -15.91 11.33
C SER A 62 -2.33 -14.96 10.24
N ASP A 63 -2.89 -13.73 10.14
CA ASP A 63 -2.52 -12.77 9.09
C ASP A 63 -1.53 -11.69 9.58
N THR A 64 -1.19 -11.67 10.87
CA THR A 64 -0.15 -10.81 11.42
C THR A 64 1.15 -11.60 11.57
N PRO A 65 2.24 -11.19 10.86
CA PRO A 65 3.54 -11.84 11.01
C PRO A 65 4.05 -11.75 12.45
N PHE A 66 4.68 -12.81 12.93
CA PHE A 66 5.27 -12.86 14.26
C PHE A 66 6.55 -12.01 14.35
N GLU A 67 6.78 -11.39 15.50
CA GLU A 67 8.04 -10.69 15.78
C GLU A 67 9.08 -11.60 16.44
N VAL A 68 8.60 -12.63 17.16
CA VAL A 68 9.45 -13.59 17.86
C VAL A 68 9.02 -15.01 17.48
N VAL A 69 9.99 -15.78 17.02
CA VAL A 69 9.83 -17.18 16.58
C VAL A 69 10.97 -18.02 17.12
N ASP A 70 10.78 -19.34 17.11
CA ASP A 70 11.79 -20.28 17.60
C ASP A 70 12.96 -20.39 16.63
N GLU A 71 12.66 -20.39 15.31
CA GLU A 71 13.66 -20.39 14.25
C GLU A 71 13.37 -19.26 13.27
N LEU A 72 14.39 -18.44 12.98
CA LEU A 72 14.29 -17.36 12.01
C LEU A 72 14.26 -17.90 10.57
N PRO A 73 13.58 -17.19 9.65
CA PRO A 73 13.63 -17.54 8.24
C PRO A 73 15.05 -17.48 7.70
N VAL A 74 15.40 -18.42 6.82
CA VAL A 74 16.74 -18.52 6.24
C VAL A 74 16.68 -18.18 4.76
N PHE A 75 17.44 -17.17 4.36
CA PHE A 75 17.65 -16.84 2.95
C PHE A 75 18.73 -17.73 2.35
N LYS A 76 18.62 -18.03 1.05
CA LYS A 76 19.64 -18.83 0.35
C LYS A 76 21.00 -18.11 0.39
N GLY A 77 21.95 -18.69 1.12
CA GLY A 77 23.25 -18.07 1.38
C GLY A 77 23.31 -17.20 2.65
N GLY A 78 22.23 -17.17 3.44
CA GLY A 78 22.15 -16.47 4.72
C GLY A 78 22.05 -14.94 4.60
N ASP A 79 22.20 -14.25 5.72
CA ASP A 79 22.04 -12.78 5.80
C ASP A 79 23.06 -12.02 4.94
N ALA A 80 24.26 -12.56 4.80
CA ALA A 80 25.30 -11.96 3.95
C ALA A 80 24.85 -11.89 2.48
N ALA A 81 24.17 -12.94 2.00
CA ALA A 81 23.65 -12.97 0.64
C ALA A 81 22.49 -11.99 0.42
N ILE A 82 21.69 -11.71 1.45
CA ILE A 82 20.66 -10.65 1.41
C ILE A 82 21.34 -9.30 1.18
N ILE A 83 22.35 -8.97 1.98
CA ILE A 83 23.06 -7.71 1.89
C ILE A 83 23.73 -7.55 0.53
N GLU A 84 24.35 -8.62 0.03
CA GLU A 84 24.98 -8.64 -1.28
C GLU A 84 23.96 -8.47 -2.41
N TYR A 85 22.84 -9.19 -2.36
CA TYR A 85 21.75 -9.05 -3.30
C TYR A 85 21.22 -7.61 -3.37
N LEU A 86 20.95 -7.01 -2.20
CA LEU A 86 20.48 -5.64 -2.10
C LEU A 86 21.50 -4.66 -2.68
N LYS A 87 22.78 -4.85 -2.41
CA LYS A 87 23.87 -3.99 -2.92
C LYS A 87 24.01 -4.08 -4.44
N ILE A 88 23.90 -5.26 -5.01
CA ILE A 88 24.05 -5.47 -6.45
C ILE A 88 22.84 -4.99 -7.23
N ASN A 89 21.64 -5.17 -6.68
CA ASN A 89 20.37 -4.90 -7.38
C ASN A 89 19.80 -3.51 -7.07
N SER A 90 20.31 -2.80 -6.06
CA SER A 90 19.90 -1.42 -5.78
C SER A 90 20.55 -0.46 -6.79
N LYS A 91 19.72 0.39 -7.38
CA LYS A 91 20.16 1.47 -8.27
C LYS A 91 20.10 2.78 -7.50
N TYR A 92 21.13 3.59 -7.65
CA TYR A 92 21.12 4.92 -7.04
C TYR A 92 20.28 5.86 -7.91
N PRO A 93 19.16 6.41 -7.39
CA PRO A 93 18.33 7.32 -8.18
C PRO A 93 19.09 8.62 -8.50
N GLU A 94 19.06 9.05 -9.76
CA GLU A 94 19.75 10.26 -10.18
C GLU A 94 19.34 11.53 -9.40
N PRO A 95 18.06 11.75 -9.04
CA PRO A 95 17.70 12.90 -8.22
C PRO A 95 18.37 12.91 -6.84
N ALA A 96 18.47 11.75 -6.19
CA ALA A 96 19.13 11.62 -4.89
C ALA A 96 20.65 11.77 -5.01
N LYS A 97 21.21 11.27 -6.12
CA LYS A 97 22.65 11.41 -6.43
C LYS A 97 23.05 12.86 -6.66
N LEU A 98 22.26 13.61 -7.42
CA LEU A 98 22.49 15.03 -7.67
C LEU A 98 22.42 15.86 -6.39
N LYS A 99 21.57 15.48 -5.45
CA LYS A 99 21.44 16.11 -4.13
C LYS A 99 22.51 15.65 -3.12
N GLY A 100 23.32 14.65 -3.47
CA GLY A 100 24.35 14.10 -2.58
C GLY A 100 23.78 13.38 -1.33
N ILE A 101 22.53 12.88 -1.41
CA ILE A 101 21.86 12.28 -0.26
C ILE A 101 22.38 10.86 -0.02
N GLN A 102 22.97 10.60 1.11
CA GLN A 102 23.52 9.30 1.50
C GLN A 102 22.97 8.86 2.84
N GLY A 103 22.97 7.54 3.09
CA GLY A 103 22.58 6.99 4.39
C GLY A 103 22.02 5.58 4.30
N LYS A 104 21.26 5.18 5.35
CA LYS A 104 20.67 3.85 5.45
C LYS A 104 19.15 3.96 5.50
N VAL A 105 18.49 3.28 4.57
CA VAL A 105 17.03 3.06 4.59
C VAL A 105 16.77 1.75 5.31
N ILE A 106 15.86 1.73 6.27
CA ILE A 106 15.47 0.52 6.99
C ILE A 106 14.14 0.06 6.45
N VAL A 107 14.12 -1.12 5.84
CA VAL A 107 12.94 -1.75 5.27
C VAL A 107 12.54 -2.95 6.13
N ARG A 108 11.24 -3.07 6.39
CA ARG A 108 10.61 -4.19 7.07
C ARG A 108 9.69 -4.89 6.08
N PHE A 109 9.69 -6.20 6.11
CA PHE A 109 8.80 -7.03 5.29
C PHE A 109 8.42 -8.30 6.04
N ALA A 110 7.35 -8.95 5.61
CA ALA A 110 6.96 -10.25 6.10
C ALA A 110 7.60 -11.34 5.25
N VAL A 111 8.16 -12.35 5.88
CA VAL A 111 8.50 -13.62 5.24
C VAL A 111 7.36 -14.58 5.56
N GLU A 112 6.59 -14.96 4.57
CA GLU A 112 5.43 -15.82 4.73
C GLU A 112 5.83 -17.29 5.01
N ALA A 113 4.86 -18.10 5.41
CA ALA A 113 5.08 -19.52 5.75
C ALA A 113 5.58 -20.36 4.56
N ASP A 114 5.44 -19.89 3.35
CA ASP A 114 5.98 -20.50 2.11
C ASP A 114 7.36 -19.91 1.71
N GLY A 115 7.90 -18.98 2.50
CA GLY A 115 9.14 -18.27 2.22
C GLY A 115 8.99 -17.06 1.32
N SER A 116 7.82 -16.76 0.81
CA SER A 116 7.58 -15.57 -0.02
C SER A 116 7.69 -14.28 0.80
N ILE A 117 7.93 -13.15 0.11
CA ILE A 117 8.06 -11.83 0.73
C ILE A 117 6.76 -11.05 0.49
N ASP A 118 6.18 -10.53 1.56
CA ASP A 118 4.98 -9.69 1.51
C ASP A 118 5.08 -8.50 2.48
N LYS A 119 4.08 -7.61 2.45
CA LYS A 119 3.93 -6.46 3.37
C LYS A 119 5.19 -5.58 3.49
N VAL A 120 5.88 -5.35 2.36
CA VAL A 120 7.11 -4.54 2.33
C VAL A 120 6.82 -3.09 2.70
N SER A 121 7.54 -2.55 3.67
CA SER A 121 7.38 -1.18 4.16
C SER A 121 8.69 -0.56 4.62
N VAL A 122 8.83 0.77 4.49
CA VAL A 122 9.97 1.52 5.02
C VAL A 122 9.64 1.93 6.46
N ILE A 123 10.48 1.50 7.42
CA ILE A 123 10.38 1.93 8.82
C ILE A 123 11.13 3.24 9.03
N LYS A 124 12.30 3.36 8.40
CA LYS A 124 13.12 4.56 8.47
C LYS A 124 13.67 4.90 7.09
N GLY A 125 13.13 5.95 6.50
CA GLY A 125 13.56 6.49 5.22
C GLY A 125 14.58 7.63 5.38
N ILE A 126 15.10 8.08 4.24
CA ILE A 126 16.04 9.20 4.14
C ILE A 126 15.53 10.21 3.10
N ASP A 127 15.13 9.72 1.93
CA ASP A 127 14.64 10.50 0.81
C ASP A 127 13.63 9.64 0.02
N GLN A 128 12.60 10.28 -0.52
CA GLN A 128 11.50 9.60 -1.19
C GLN A 128 11.95 8.72 -2.37
N ASP A 129 12.98 9.13 -3.10
CA ASP A 129 13.47 8.38 -4.25
C ASP A 129 14.30 7.17 -3.80
N LEU A 130 15.11 7.33 -2.74
CA LEU A 130 15.84 6.22 -2.12
C LEU A 130 14.90 5.21 -1.45
N ASP A 131 13.84 5.69 -0.81
CA ASP A 131 12.84 4.83 -0.16
C ASP A 131 12.06 3.99 -1.19
N LYS A 132 11.67 4.58 -2.31
CA LYS A 132 11.04 3.86 -3.43
C LYS A 132 11.95 2.79 -4.01
N GLU A 133 13.22 3.11 -4.20
CA GLU A 133 14.20 2.15 -4.70
C GLU A 133 14.42 1.01 -3.71
N ALA A 134 14.48 1.31 -2.41
CA ALA A 134 14.57 0.31 -1.36
C ALA A 134 13.38 -0.66 -1.36
N LEU A 135 12.15 -0.14 -1.48
CA LEU A 135 10.95 -0.96 -1.62
C LEU A 135 10.99 -1.84 -2.88
N ARG A 136 11.41 -1.26 -4.01
CA ARG A 136 11.53 -1.98 -5.27
C ARG A 136 12.50 -3.16 -5.17
N VAL A 137 13.69 -2.93 -4.66
CA VAL A 137 14.73 -3.98 -4.62
C VAL A 137 14.35 -5.10 -3.65
N VAL A 138 13.75 -4.79 -2.50
CA VAL A 138 13.24 -5.80 -1.57
C VAL A 138 12.10 -6.61 -2.20
N GLY A 139 11.16 -5.94 -2.89
CA GLY A 139 10.07 -6.62 -3.58
C GLY A 139 10.51 -7.50 -4.77
N THR A 140 11.75 -7.37 -5.25
CA THR A 140 12.31 -8.24 -6.30
C THR A 140 13.19 -9.36 -5.76
N MET A 141 13.35 -9.47 -4.44
CA MET A 141 14.14 -10.54 -3.83
C MET A 141 13.49 -11.91 -4.07
N PRO A 142 14.28 -12.94 -4.27
CA PRO A 142 13.76 -14.30 -4.32
C PRO A 142 13.23 -14.74 -2.95
N ALA A 143 12.36 -15.74 -2.96
CA ALA A 143 11.81 -16.31 -1.74
C ALA A 143 12.92 -16.88 -0.83
N PHE A 144 12.66 -16.87 0.46
CA PHE A 144 13.52 -17.49 1.47
C PHE A 144 13.51 -19.01 1.31
N GLU A 145 14.65 -19.64 1.57
CA GLU A 145 14.80 -21.10 1.47
C GLU A 145 14.03 -21.82 2.59
N LYS A 146 13.95 -21.18 3.77
CA LYS A 146 13.19 -21.69 4.91
C LYS A 146 12.37 -20.55 5.52
N PRO A 147 11.08 -20.78 5.81
CA PRO A 147 10.25 -19.85 6.57
C PRO A 147 10.65 -19.82 8.04
N GLY A 148 10.10 -18.88 8.78
CA GLY A 148 10.19 -18.91 10.24
C GLY A 148 9.39 -20.05 10.85
N ILE A 149 9.88 -20.62 11.94
CA ILE A 149 9.21 -21.71 12.67
C ILE A 149 8.81 -21.24 14.06
N LYS A 150 7.56 -21.49 14.42
CA LYS A 150 7.05 -21.29 15.77
C LYS A 150 6.20 -22.49 16.17
N ASP A 151 6.47 -23.05 17.35
CA ASP A 151 5.79 -24.25 17.86
C ASP A 151 5.79 -25.41 16.84
N GLY A 152 6.90 -25.57 16.09
CA GLY A 152 7.10 -26.59 15.06
C GLY A 152 6.29 -26.35 13.77
N LYS A 153 5.69 -25.18 13.58
CA LYS A 153 4.92 -24.82 12.39
C LYS A 153 5.56 -23.65 11.64
N ALA A 154 5.49 -23.70 10.31
CA ALA A 154 5.87 -22.59 9.47
C ALA A 154 4.88 -21.43 9.68
N VAL A 155 5.43 -20.24 9.95
CA VAL A 155 4.65 -19.02 10.24
C VAL A 155 5.22 -17.82 9.51
N SER A 156 4.37 -16.81 9.29
CA SER A 156 4.81 -15.51 8.77
C SER A 156 5.60 -14.75 9.82
N VAL A 157 6.75 -14.21 9.45
CA VAL A 157 7.69 -13.53 10.38
C VAL A 157 8.09 -12.18 9.83
N TRP A 158 8.10 -11.17 10.71
CA TRP A 158 8.68 -9.87 10.37
C TRP A 158 10.19 -9.94 10.26
N TYR A 159 10.71 -9.46 9.15
CA TYR A 159 12.14 -9.35 8.90
C TYR A 159 12.51 -7.90 8.60
N THR A 160 13.68 -7.46 9.04
CA THR A 160 14.12 -6.07 8.87
C THR A 160 15.53 -6.04 8.32
N VAL A 161 15.74 -5.27 7.25
CA VAL A 161 17.06 -5.13 6.62
C VAL A 161 17.44 -3.66 6.45
N PRO A 162 18.71 -3.28 6.73
CA PRO A 162 19.25 -1.99 6.39
C PRO A 162 19.82 -2.00 4.97
N ILE A 163 19.40 -1.04 4.14
CA ILE A 163 19.92 -0.81 2.80
C ILE A 163 20.78 0.45 2.85
N SER A 164 22.06 0.32 2.54
CA SER A 164 23.01 1.44 2.57
C SER A 164 23.15 2.06 1.18
N PHE A 165 22.85 3.34 1.06
CA PHE A 165 23.11 4.15 -0.12
C PHE A 165 24.31 5.04 0.13
N ALA A 166 25.40 4.83 -0.61
CA ALA A 166 26.61 5.63 -0.56
C ALA A 166 27.02 6.04 -1.97
N LEU A 167 27.52 7.26 -2.10
CA LEU A 167 28.14 7.75 -3.33
C LEU A 167 29.64 7.40 -3.29
N ASN A 168 30.11 6.75 -4.35
CA ASN A 168 31.55 6.50 -4.55
C ASN A 168 32.16 7.69 -5.30
#